data_0f910340cd5d88dfdd1bc5fc1dd39bfd
#
_entry.id   0f910340cd5d88dfdd1bc5fc1dd39bfd
#
_cell.length_a   1.000
_cell.length_b   1.000
_cell.length_c   1.000
_cell.angle_alpha   90.00
_cell.angle_beta   90.00
_cell.angle_gamma   90.00
#
_symmetry.space_group_name_H-M   'P 1'
#
loop_
_entity.id
_entity.type
_entity.pdbx_description
1 polymer ?
#
loop_
_entity_poly.entity_id
_entity_poly.type
_entity_poly.pdbx_seq_one_letter_code
_entity_poly.pdbx_strand_id
1 'polypeptide(L)'
;MKNYYLCDMKHLLSLLFLLCGLQVEAAVYNIRDFGAKNDTTVLSTQAIQAAIDRCSAEGGGQVLIPAGHYKMGTIVLRSQVNVHLEKGAVLYGSTDIDDYTPQRTSYVSLRTNTPTVQLIWADNVENVTIDGEGVIDGRGKSFPKLSWNDEGITRPHLLRFVQSRDVQLKGITLRNSGCWMQHWLACDRVMIDGITVINRNNYNNDALDLDGCHEVVVSNMICDSDDDGITLKSTSPRLCENISISNCVVSSHCNAVKLGTETNGGFRNITIQNICVKPSYDQSSQFFGHESKRGTSALSLEIVDGGVMENVNISNFTVEGTESPIFVRLANRARSYCDSVKITKVGSIDGVRISNFLVSNAGSTGCSITGMKDYPVRNIFLRDIFITQKGGQPETDAPIDEKLAEYPEATMWGILPAKGFWVNHARNVHFENVCVKTLNPDQRPLFFKEDCE
;
A
#
# COMPACT_ATOMS: atom_id res chain seq x y z
N MET A 1 -58.07 -22.86 -39.89
CA MET A 1 -57.23 -21.86 -39.21
C MET A 1 -56.73 -22.24 -37.79
N LYS A 2 -56.86 -23.46 -37.30
CA LYS A 2 -56.40 -23.88 -35.97
C LYS A 2 -55.05 -24.66 -35.93
N ASN A 3 -54.50 -25.07 -37.08
CA ASN A 3 -53.30 -25.92 -37.10
C ASN A 3 -51.95 -25.18 -37.33
N TYR A 4 -51.97 -23.90 -37.70
CA TYR A 4 -50.72 -23.14 -37.91
C TYR A 4 -50.13 -22.60 -36.62
N TYR A 5 -50.93 -22.28 -35.62
CA TYR A 5 -50.46 -21.76 -34.32
C TYR A 5 -49.77 -22.81 -33.44
N LEU A 6 -50.06 -24.09 -33.62
CA LEU A 6 -49.48 -25.19 -32.83
C LEU A 6 -48.05 -25.58 -33.31
N CYS A 7 -47.75 -25.33 -34.59
CA CYS A 7 -46.43 -25.62 -35.14
C CYS A 7 -45.38 -24.57 -34.73
N ASP A 8 -45.74 -23.27 -34.73
CA ASP A 8 -44.87 -22.18 -34.31
C ASP A 8 -44.54 -22.21 -32.81
N MET A 9 -45.53 -22.59 -31.98
CA MET A 9 -45.32 -22.72 -30.53
C MET A 9 -44.38 -23.86 -30.15
N LYS A 10 -44.35 -24.95 -30.89
CA LYS A 10 -43.41 -26.05 -30.67
C LYS A 10 -41.99 -25.70 -31.07
N HIS A 11 -41.80 -24.95 -32.12
CA HIS A 11 -40.49 -24.43 -32.53
C HIS A 11 -39.97 -23.34 -31.57
N LEU A 12 -40.84 -22.46 -31.06
CA LEU A 12 -40.50 -21.48 -30.03
C LEU A 12 -40.10 -22.11 -28.70
N LEU A 13 -40.86 -23.15 -28.25
CA LEU A 13 -40.48 -23.92 -27.04
C LEU A 13 -39.19 -24.72 -27.24
N SER A 14 -38.93 -25.28 -28.43
CA SER A 14 -37.67 -25.97 -28.72
C SER A 14 -36.48 -25.01 -28.74
N LEU A 15 -36.64 -23.77 -29.26
CA LEU A 15 -35.62 -22.75 -29.19
C LEU A 15 -35.37 -22.24 -27.74
N LEU A 16 -36.43 -22.10 -26.94
CA LEU A 16 -36.29 -21.72 -25.52
C LEU A 16 -35.58 -22.83 -24.69
N PHE A 17 -35.87 -24.13 -25.00
CA PHE A 17 -35.14 -25.22 -24.34
C PHE A 17 -33.70 -25.36 -24.76
N LEU A 18 -33.32 -24.99 -25.99
CA LEU A 18 -31.92 -24.94 -26.42
C LEU A 18 -31.16 -23.75 -25.76
N LEU A 19 -31.85 -22.65 -25.46
CA LEU A 19 -31.25 -21.47 -24.76
C LEU A 19 -31.13 -21.66 -23.25
N CYS A 20 -31.92 -22.52 -22.63
CA CYS A 20 -31.84 -22.84 -21.19
C CYS A 20 -30.79 -23.90 -20.83
N GLY A 21 -30.08 -24.49 -21.81
CA GLY A 21 -29.16 -25.62 -21.61
C GLY A 21 -27.67 -25.28 -21.56
N LEU A 22 -27.29 -24.03 -21.77
CA LEU A 22 -25.91 -23.61 -21.62
C LEU A 22 -25.68 -22.97 -20.23
N GLN A 23 -25.72 -23.80 -19.18
CA GLN A 23 -24.98 -23.44 -17.97
C GLN A 23 -23.49 -23.50 -18.35
N VAL A 24 -22.91 -22.35 -18.67
CA VAL A 24 -21.45 -22.23 -18.75
C VAL A 24 -20.97 -22.27 -17.31
N GLU A 25 -20.69 -23.44 -16.78
CA GLU A 25 -19.89 -23.55 -15.56
C GLU A 25 -18.52 -22.93 -15.88
N ALA A 26 -18.05 -22.04 -15.00
CA ALA A 26 -16.70 -21.51 -15.14
C ALA A 26 -15.71 -22.68 -15.12
N ALA A 27 -14.85 -22.75 -16.15
CA ALA A 27 -13.88 -23.83 -16.23
C ALA A 27 -12.90 -23.77 -15.06
N VAL A 28 -12.64 -24.92 -14.43
CA VAL A 28 -11.72 -25.05 -13.30
C VAL A 28 -10.47 -25.82 -13.75
N TYR A 29 -9.32 -25.20 -13.57
CA TYR A 29 -8.01 -25.73 -13.93
C TYR A 29 -7.23 -26.03 -12.64
N ASN A 30 -7.29 -27.28 -12.18
CA ASN A 30 -6.57 -27.70 -10.97
C ASN A 30 -5.08 -27.86 -11.28
N ILE A 31 -4.22 -27.15 -10.55
CA ILE A 31 -2.75 -27.20 -10.79
C ILE A 31 -2.15 -28.62 -10.72
N ARG A 32 -2.79 -29.55 -9.97
CA ARG A 32 -2.33 -30.94 -9.89
C ARG A 32 -2.49 -31.68 -11.21
N ASP A 33 -3.49 -31.33 -12.02
CA ASP A 33 -3.71 -31.93 -13.34
C ASP A 33 -2.61 -31.50 -14.34
N PHE A 34 -1.92 -30.38 -14.04
CA PHE A 34 -0.75 -29.89 -14.77
C PHE A 34 0.58 -30.37 -14.19
N GLY A 35 0.56 -31.19 -13.14
CA GLY A 35 1.75 -31.80 -12.56
C GLY A 35 2.30 -31.12 -11.30
N ALA A 36 1.58 -30.15 -10.72
CA ALA A 36 1.99 -29.55 -9.44
C ALA A 36 2.03 -30.61 -8.32
N LYS A 37 3.08 -30.57 -7.53
CA LYS A 37 3.31 -31.51 -6.43
C LYS A 37 3.05 -30.86 -5.09
N ASN A 38 2.31 -31.54 -4.22
CA ASN A 38 2.18 -31.19 -2.81
C ASN A 38 3.50 -31.54 -2.07
N ASP A 39 4.59 -30.83 -2.44
CA ASP A 39 5.95 -31.10 -1.98
C ASP A 39 6.79 -29.82 -2.15
N THR A 40 7.34 -29.30 -1.06
CA THR A 40 8.16 -28.07 -1.07
C THR A 40 9.61 -28.30 -1.50
N THR A 41 10.03 -29.54 -1.78
CA THR A 41 11.35 -29.86 -2.32
C THR A 41 11.39 -29.69 -3.84
N VAL A 42 10.22 -29.73 -4.52
CA VAL A 42 10.09 -29.65 -5.97
C VAL A 42 9.42 -28.35 -6.39
N LEU A 43 9.90 -27.73 -7.45
CA LEU A 43 9.25 -26.55 -8.04
C LEU A 43 7.99 -26.93 -8.80
N SER A 44 6.87 -26.29 -8.45
CA SER A 44 5.59 -26.39 -9.16
C SER A 44 5.36 -25.19 -10.11
N THR A 45 6.34 -24.33 -10.33
CA THR A 45 6.23 -23.10 -11.13
C THR A 45 5.65 -23.35 -12.51
N GLN A 46 6.20 -24.32 -13.25
CA GLN A 46 5.76 -24.63 -14.62
C GLN A 46 4.32 -25.17 -14.64
N ALA A 47 3.94 -26.02 -13.68
CA ALA A 47 2.60 -26.57 -13.58
C ALA A 47 1.55 -25.48 -13.29
N ILE A 48 1.85 -24.57 -12.35
CA ILE A 48 0.97 -23.43 -12.03
C ILE A 48 0.88 -22.50 -13.25
N GLN A 49 1.98 -22.18 -13.91
CA GLN A 49 1.99 -21.35 -15.11
C GLN A 49 1.19 -21.96 -16.26
N ALA A 50 1.35 -23.27 -16.50
CA ALA A 50 0.60 -23.98 -17.54
C ALA A 50 -0.92 -23.94 -17.28
N ALA A 51 -1.36 -24.06 -16.03
CA ALA A 51 -2.77 -23.93 -15.66
C ALA A 51 -3.29 -22.50 -15.94
N ILE A 52 -2.51 -21.46 -15.59
CA ILE A 52 -2.84 -20.05 -15.83
C ILE A 52 -2.92 -19.78 -17.35
N ASP A 53 -1.91 -20.19 -18.11
CA ASP A 53 -1.87 -19.98 -19.56
C ASP A 53 -3.02 -20.70 -20.28
N ARG A 54 -3.33 -21.91 -19.88
CA ARG A 54 -4.48 -22.68 -20.41
C ARG A 54 -5.82 -22.04 -20.09
N CYS A 55 -6.02 -21.64 -18.83
CA CYS A 55 -7.23 -20.97 -18.39
C CYS A 55 -7.49 -19.71 -19.22
N SER A 56 -6.51 -18.84 -19.36
CA SER A 56 -6.63 -17.61 -20.16
C SER A 56 -6.86 -17.89 -21.65
N ALA A 57 -6.14 -18.87 -22.23
CA ALA A 57 -6.27 -19.23 -23.66
C ALA A 57 -7.65 -19.80 -24.02
N GLU A 58 -8.34 -20.40 -23.07
CA GLU A 58 -9.69 -20.94 -23.25
C GLU A 58 -10.82 -19.95 -22.88
N GLY A 59 -10.46 -18.68 -22.67
CA GLY A 59 -11.44 -17.60 -22.45
C GLY A 59 -11.65 -17.23 -21.00
N GLY A 60 -10.87 -17.81 -20.07
CA GLY A 60 -10.91 -17.50 -18.65
C GLY A 60 -11.54 -18.60 -17.80
N GLY A 61 -11.49 -18.40 -16.48
CA GLY A 61 -12.00 -19.37 -15.49
C GLY A 61 -11.22 -19.31 -14.19
N GLN A 62 -11.26 -20.43 -13.46
CA GLN A 62 -10.61 -20.55 -12.17
C GLN A 62 -9.40 -21.49 -12.25
N VAL A 63 -8.22 -20.99 -11.85
CA VAL A 63 -7.05 -21.82 -11.56
C VAL A 63 -7.09 -22.18 -10.08
N LEU A 64 -7.37 -23.45 -9.80
CA LEU A 64 -7.55 -23.97 -8.46
C LEU A 64 -6.19 -24.40 -7.86
N ILE A 65 -5.84 -23.80 -6.73
CA ILE A 65 -4.73 -24.23 -5.87
C ILE A 65 -5.33 -25.02 -4.70
N PRO A 66 -5.39 -26.33 -4.75
CA PRO A 66 -6.02 -27.12 -3.70
C PRO A 66 -5.18 -27.18 -2.44
N ALA A 67 -5.80 -27.52 -1.30
CA ALA A 67 -5.10 -27.68 -0.03
C ALA A 67 -3.82 -28.48 -0.17
N GLY A 68 -2.71 -27.96 0.32
CA GLY A 68 -1.36 -28.53 0.18
C GLY A 68 -0.27 -27.47 0.16
N HIS A 69 0.97 -27.91 0.02
CA HIS A 69 2.16 -27.07 0.09
C HIS A 69 2.92 -27.12 -1.25
N TYR A 70 3.00 -26.00 -1.95
CA TYR A 70 3.58 -25.92 -3.28
C TYR A 70 4.70 -24.87 -3.30
N LYS A 71 5.90 -25.26 -3.75
CA LYS A 71 7.03 -24.34 -3.95
C LYS A 71 7.02 -23.80 -5.38
N MET A 72 7.25 -22.51 -5.54
CA MET A 72 7.31 -21.88 -6.85
C MET A 72 8.34 -20.73 -6.90
N GLY A 73 8.82 -20.44 -8.09
CA GLY A 73 9.48 -19.19 -8.46
C GLY A 73 8.45 -18.22 -9.05
N THR A 74 8.88 -17.38 -9.99
CA THR A 74 7.99 -16.39 -10.62
C THR A 74 6.89 -17.03 -11.46
N ILE A 75 5.63 -16.67 -11.19
CA ILE A 75 4.50 -16.90 -12.10
C ILE A 75 4.03 -15.58 -12.71
N VAL A 76 3.53 -15.64 -13.95
CA VAL A 76 3.03 -14.49 -14.71
C VAL A 76 1.53 -14.67 -14.93
N LEU A 77 0.75 -13.77 -14.37
CA LEU A 77 -0.70 -13.79 -14.52
C LEU A 77 -1.13 -13.40 -15.94
N ARG A 78 -2.30 -13.86 -16.33
CA ARG A 78 -2.96 -13.57 -17.61
C ARG A 78 -4.34 -12.98 -17.35
N SER A 79 -4.86 -12.27 -18.36
CA SER A 79 -6.23 -11.74 -18.30
C SER A 79 -7.27 -12.83 -18.17
N GLN A 80 -8.42 -12.51 -17.55
CA GLN A 80 -9.59 -13.37 -17.39
C GLN A 80 -9.35 -14.58 -16.46
N VAL A 81 -8.39 -14.51 -15.53
CA VAL A 81 -8.03 -15.62 -14.64
C VAL A 81 -8.35 -15.30 -13.18
N ASN A 82 -9.05 -16.21 -12.53
CA ASN A 82 -9.17 -16.26 -11.08
C ASN A 82 -8.20 -17.32 -10.52
N VAL A 83 -7.20 -16.92 -9.72
CA VAL A 83 -6.33 -17.84 -8.96
C VAL A 83 -6.94 -18.02 -7.58
N HIS A 84 -7.56 -19.18 -7.36
CA HIS A 84 -8.28 -19.53 -6.13
C HIS A 84 -7.44 -20.45 -5.24
N LEU A 85 -7.10 -19.97 -4.02
CA LEU A 85 -6.37 -20.75 -3.03
C LEU A 85 -7.35 -21.34 -2.01
N GLU A 86 -7.55 -22.64 -2.04
CA GLU A 86 -8.37 -23.32 -1.03
C GLU A 86 -7.80 -23.13 0.38
N LYS A 87 -8.67 -23.26 1.38
CA LYS A 87 -8.25 -23.32 2.78
C LYS A 87 -7.24 -24.46 3.00
N GLY A 88 -6.07 -24.12 3.57
CA GLY A 88 -4.95 -25.06 3.71
C GLY A 88 -4.01 -25.13 2.50
N ALA A 89 -4.25 -24.38 1.44
CA ALA A 89 -3.28 -24.19 0.38
C ALA A 89 -2.20 -23.19 0.81
N VAL A 90 -0.93 -23.53 0.57
CA VAL A 90 0.20 -22.64 0.80
C VAL A 90 1.10 -22.64 -0.42
N LEU A 91 1.24 -21.49 -1.05
CA LEU A 91 2.24 -21.22 -2.08
C LEU A 91 3.50 -20.66 -1.42
N TYR A 92 4.59 -21.40 -1.48
CA TYR A 92 5.90 -20.98 -0.97
C TYR A 92 6.77 -20.45 -2.10
N GLY A 93 7.30 -19.24 -1.95
CA GLY A 93 8.40 -18.77 -2.78
C GLY A 93 9.62 -19.65 -2.63
N SER A 94 10.37 -19.84 -3.71
CA SER A 94 11.69 -20.45 -3.63
C SER A 94 12.62 -19.59 -2.77
N THR A 95 13.59 -20.22 -2.13
CA THR A 95 14.66 -19.53 -1.40
C THR A 95 15.90 -19.30 -2.28
N ASP A 96 15.86 -19.76 -3.52
CA ASP A 96 16.88 -19.57 -4.53
C ASP A 96 16.44 -18.45 -5.48
N ILE A 97 17.25 -17.41 -5.62
CA ILE A 97 16.94 -16.26 -6.48
C ILE A 97 16.93 -16.65 -7.97
N ASP A 98 17.65 -17.68 -8.37
CA ASP A 98 17.72 -18.16 -9.75
C ASP A 98 16.39 -18.81 -10.20
N ASP A 99 15.52 -19.17 -9.28
CA ASP A 99 14.15 -19.63 -9.57
C ASP A 99 13.19 -18.48 -9.95
N TYR A 100 13.63 -17.22 -9.82
CA TYR A 100 12.83 -16.04 -10.13
C TYR A 100 13.26 -15.43 -11.47
N THR A 101 12.30 -15.27 -12.37
CA THR A 101 12.57 -14.65 -13.67
C THR A 101 12.44 -13.13 -13.57
N PRO A 102 13.52 -12.36 -13.84
CA PRO A 102 13.44 -10.91 -13.87
C PRO A 102 12.45 -10.42 -14.93
N GLN A 103 11.57 -9.49 -14.54
CA GLN A 103 10.54 -8.93 -15.40
C GLN A 103 10.84 -7.46 -15.73
N ARG A 104 10.41 -7.03 -16.91
CA ARG A 104 10.43 -5.62 -17.36
C ARG A 104 9.06 -5.21 -17.81
N THR A 105 8.76 -3.93 -17.67
CA THR A 105 7.57 -3.28 -18.22
C THR A 105 8.00 -2.13 -19.14
N SER A 106 7.11 -1.71 -20.03
CA SER A 106 7.28 -0.50 -20.84
C SER A 106 6.85 0.77 -20.08
N TYR A 107 6.19 0.63 -18.93
CA TYR A 107 5.78 1.76 -18.10
C TYR A 107 7.01 2.46 -17.51
N VAL A 108 7.07 3.80 -17.64
CA VAL A 108 8.20 4.59 -17.15
C VAL A 108 7.89 5.16 -15.78
N SER A 109 8.63 4.73 -14.79
CA SER A 109 8.58 5.25 -13.42
C SER A 109 9.94 5.06 -12.74
N LEU A 110 10.12 5.69 -11.60
CA LEU A 110 11.32 5.48 -10.76
C LEU A 110 11.57 4.00 -10.42
N ARG A 111 10.49 3.19 -10.35
CA ARG A 111 10.54 1.79 -9.95
C ARG A 111 10.60 0.80 -11.12
N THR A 112 10.82 1.30 -12.36
CA THR A 112 10.89 0.48 -13.57
C THR A 112 12.16 0.67 -14.39
N ASN A 113 13.11 1.44 -13.88
CA ASN A 113 14.40 1.71 -14.53
C ASN A 113 15.25 0.44 -14.71
N THR A 114 15.06 -0.57 -13.89
CA THR A 114 15.73 -1.86 -13.95
C THR A 114 14.72 -3.01 -13.95
N PRO A 115 15.07 -4.21 -14.49
CA PRO A 115 14.24 -5.39 -14.28
C PRO A 115 14.15 -5.72 -12.80
N THR A 116 13.01 -6.28 -12.41
CA THR A 116 12.79 -6.71 -11.02
C THR A 116 12.33 -8.15 -10.95
N VAL A 117 12.60 -8.79 -9.81
CA VAL A 117 12.14 -10.15 -9.49
C VAL A 117 10.99 -10.09 -8.50
N GLN A 118 9.98 -10.91 -8.71
CA GLN A 118 8.81 -11.06 -7.85
C GLN A 118 8.26 -12.46 -7.95
N LEU A 119 7.48 -12.85 -6.94
CA LEU A 119 6.86 -14.18 -6.94
C LEU A 119 5.66 -14.22 -7.90
N ILE A 120 4.82 -13.19 -7.90
CA ILE A 120 3.68 -13.07 -8.80
C ILE A 120 3.78 -11.75 -9.57
N TRP A 121 3.79 -11.86 -10.89
CA TRP A 121 3.89 -10.75 -11.82
C TRP A 121 2.64 -10.62 -12.69
N ALA A 122 2.18 -9.39 -12.90
CA ALA A 122 1.16 -9.04 -13.85
C ALA A 122 1.48 -7.70 -14.52
N ASP A 123 1.45 -7.65 -15.84
CA ASP A 123 1.65 -6.41 -16.61
C ASP A 123 0.62 -6.35 -17.73
N ASN A 124 -0.14 -5.26 -17.77
CA ASN A 124 -1.17 -5.01 -18.77
C ASN A 124 -2.23 -6.14 -18.87
N VAL A 125 -2.68 -6.64 -17.72
CA VAL A 125 -3.75 -7.64 -17.63
C VAL A 125 -5.06 -7.04 -17.14
N GLU A 126 -6.18 -7.69 -17.47
CA GLU A 126 -7.51 -7.28 -17.04
C GLU A 126 -8.35 -8.44 -16.53
N ASN A 127 -9.32 -8.15 -15.65
CA ASN A 127 -10.21 -9.15 -15.04
C ASN A 127 -9.43 -10.28 -14.37
N VAL A 128 -8.58 -9.94 -13.42
CA VAL A 128 -7.78 -10.90 -12.66
C VAL A 128 -8.22 -10.88 -11.21
N THR A 129 -8.43 -12.05 -10.66
CA THR A 129 -8.70 -12.23 -9.23
C THR A 129 -7.68 -13.16 -8.61
N ILE A 130 -7.23 -12.85 -7.40
CA ILE A 130 -6.57 -13.80 -6.51
C ILE A 130 -7.42 -13.85 -5.25
N ASP A 131 -7.99 -15.00 -4.95
CA ASP A 131 -8.91 -15.14 -3.81
C ASP A 131 -8.78 -16.47 -3.06
N GLY A 132 -9.61 -16.64 -2.05
CA GLY A 132 -9.69 -17.83 -1.23
C GLY A 132 -9.29 -17.62 0.22
N GLU A 133 -8.92 -18.70 0.92
CA GLU A 133 -8.50 -18.66 2.33
C GLU A 133 -7.08 -19.24 2.52
N GLY A 134 -6.32 -19.38 1.43
CA GLY A 134 -4.95 -19.89 1.45
C GLY A 134 -3.90 -18.84 1.80
N VAL A 135 -2.64 -19.24 1.71
CA VAL A 135 -1.47 -18.44 2.08
C VAL A 135 -0.49 -18.34 0.92
N ILE A 136 0.07 -17.15 0.70
CA ILE A 136 1.25 -16.95 -0.14
C ILE A 136 2.39 -16.50 0.76
N ASP A 137 3.47 -17.28 0.83
CA ASP A 137 4.64 -17.07 1.69
C ASP A 137 5.90 -16.89 0.85
N GLY A 138 6.43 -15.67 0.84
CA GLY A 138 7.61 -15.31 0.05
C GLY A 138 8.94 -15.81 0.59
N ARG A 139 8.98 -16.37 1.83
CA ARG A 139 10.21 -16.81 2.52
C ARG A 139 11.33 -15.77 2.55
N GLY A 140 10.96 -14.49 2.65
CA GLY A 140 11.85 -13.34 2.50
C GLY A 140 13.10 -13.32 3.39
N LYS A 141 13.04 -13.98 4.55
CA LYS A 141 14.20 -14.12 5.46
C LYS A 141 15.39 -14.86 4.82
N SER A 142 15.15 -15.63 3.77
CA SER A 142 16.21 -16.39 3.08
C SER A 142 17.06 -15.50 2.16
N PHE A 143 16.61 -14.30 1.82
CA PHE A 143 17.35 -13.40 0.95
C PHE A 143 18.24 -12.46 1.75
N PRO A 144 19.46 -12.15 1.24
CA PRO A 144 20.42 -11.34 1.96
C PRO A 144 19.94 -9.88 2.10
N LYS A 145 20.23 -9.28 3.24
CA LYS A 145 20.01 -7.83 3.51
C LYS A 145 21.24 -7.03 3.06
N LEU A 146 21.40 -6.83 1.76
CA LEU A 146 22.62 -6.22 1.19
C LEU A 146 22.54 -4.69 1.17
N SER A 147 21.41 -4.12 0.79
CA SER A 147 21.21 -2.68 0.60
C SER A 147 19.72 -2.33 0.74
N TRP A 148 19.44 -1.07 1.04
CA TRP A 148 18.09 -0.50 0.97
C TRP A 148 17.56 -0.38 -0.47
N ASN A 149 18.46 -0.27 -1.46
CA ASN A 149 18.12 0.00 -2.85
C ASN A 149 18.14 -1.25 -3.72
N ASP A 150 18.20 -2.45 -3.13
CA ASP A 150 18.21 -3.72 -3.86
C ASP A 150 16.84 -4.43 -3.88
N GLU A 151 15.78 -3.73 -3.45
CA GLU A 151 14.42 -4.26 -3.54
C GLU A 151 14.04 -4.61 -4.98
N GLY A 152 13.49 -5.80 -5.15
CA GLY A 152 13.16 -6.32 -6.48
C GLY A 152 14.36 -6.68 -7.36
N ILE A 153 15.60 -6.63 -6.84
CA ILE A 153 16.82 -7.05 -7.55
C ILE A 153 17.35 -8.35 -6.94
N THR A 154 17.75 -8.30 -5.67
CA THR A 154 18.26 -9.46 -4.92
C THR A 154 17.25 -10.01 -3.92
N ARG A 155 16.19 -9.26 -3.66
CA ARG A 155 15.09 -9.57 -2.75
C ARG A 155 13.76 -9.45 -3.50
N PRO A 156 13.03 -10.57 -3.74
CA PRO A 156 11.81 -10.54 -4.53
C PRO A 156 10.67 -9.78 -3.83
N HIS A 157 9.92 -8.99 -4.61
CA HIS A 157 8.55 -8.60 -4.23
C HIS A 157 7.66 -9.85 -4.14
N LEU A 158 6.59 -9.81 -3.33
CA LEU A 158 5.63 -10.92 -3.38
C LEU A 158 4.69 -10.77 -4.57
N LEU A 159 3.92 -9.68 -4.63
CA LEU A 159 3.00 -9.38 -5.73
C LEU A 159 3.42 -8.08 -6.42
N ARG A 160 3.46 -8.08 -7.74
CA ARG A 160 3.65 -6.87 -8.51
C ARG A 160 2.74 -6.81 -9.72
N PHE A 161 1.85 -5.81 -9.74
CA PHE A 161 0.93 -5.52 -10.82
C PHE A 161 1.30 -4.19 -11.46
N VAL A 162 1.37 -4.16 -12.79
CA VAL A 162 1.69 -2.95 -13.56
C VAL A 162 0.63 -2.75 -14.63
N GLN A 163 0.16 -1.51 -14.84
CA GLN A 163 -0.80 -1.13 -15.91
C GLN A 163 -2.02 -2.06 -16.03
N SER A 164 -2.40 -2.72 -14.94
CA SER A 164 -3.47 -3.72 -14.94
C SER A 164 -4.79 -3.12 -14.46
N ARG A 165 -5.92 -3.68 -14.90
CA ARG A 165 -7.25 -3.15 -14.53
C ARG A 165 -8.24 -4.25 -14.18
N ASP A 166 -9.28 -3.87 -13.40
CA ASP A 166 -10.31 -4.80 -12.94
C ASP A 166 -9.69 -5.96 -12.14
N VAL A 167 -8.82 -5.62 -11.17
CA VAL A 167 -8.08 -6.61 -10.38
C VAL A 167 -8.64 -6.70 -8.98
N GLN A 168 -8.80 -7.92 -8.47
CA GLN A 168 -9.30 -8.18 -7.13
C GLN A 168 -8.34 -9.08 -6.35
N LEU A 169 -8.11 -8.72 -5.08
CA LEU A 169 -7.33 -9.52 -4.12
C LEU A 169 -8.17 -9.70 -2.86
N LYS A 170 -8.57 -10.93 -2.53
CA LYS A 170 -9.57 -11.16 -1.48
C LYS A 170 -9.27 -12.35 -0.58
N GLY A 171 -9.45 -12.16 0.73
CA GLY A 171 -9.56 -13.23 1.74
C GLY A 171 -8.28 -13.99 2.06
N ILE A 172 -7.21 -13.84 1.30
CA ILE A 172 -5.95 -14.60 1.44
C ILE A 172 -5.01 -13.98 2.47
N THR A 173 -4.05 -14.78 2.91
CA THR A 173 -2.94 -14.32 3.75
C THR A 173 -1.66 -14.19 2.90
N LEU A 174 -1.04 -13.02 2.94
CA LEU A 174 0.26 -12.73 2.35
C LEU A 174 1.30 -12.60 3.46
N ARG A 175 2.45 -13.25 3.33
CA ARG A 175 3.49 -13.14 4.35
C ARG A 175 4.90 -13.29 3.83
N ASN A 176 5.84 -12.72 4.58
CA ASN A 176 7.27 -12.97 4.45
C ASN A 176 7.83 -12.64 3.06
N SER A 177 7.54 -11.46 2.51
CA SER A 177 8.17 -11.01 1.27
C SER A 177 9.68 -10.75 1.44
N GLY A 178 10.45 -10.82 0.36
CA GLY A 178 11.85 -10.39 0.35
C GLY A 178 12.02 -8.88 0.48
N CYS A 179 11.03 -8.10 0.01
CA CYS A 179 10.92 -6.66 0.18
C CYS A 179 9.43 -6.26 0.23
N TRP A 180 8.95 -5.32 -0.58
CA TRP A 180 7.53 -4.92 -0.60
C TRP A 180 6.61 -6.11 -0.82
N MET A 181 5.54 -6.18 -0.02
CA MET A 181 4.57 -7.26 -0.13
C MET A 181 3.76 -7.15 -1.42
N GLN A 182 3.24 -5.96 -1.69
CA GLN A 182 2.37 -5.69 -2.82
C GLN A 182 2.76 -4.36 -3.46
N HIS A 183 3.08 -4.37 -4.74
CA HIS A 183 3.30 -3.16 -5.52
C HIS A 183 2.30 -3.10 -6.67
N TRP A 184 1.39 -2.13 -6.60
CA TRP A 184 0.37 -1.85 -7.60
C TRP A 184 0.78 -0.57 -8.35
N LEU A 185 1.32 -0.70 -9.55
CA LEU A 185 1.85 0.43 -10.31
C LEU A 185 0.96 0.75 -11.51
N ALA A 186 0.41 1.96 -11.54
CA ALA A 186 -0.44 2.44 -12.62
C ALA A 186 -1.66 1.55 -12.92
N CYS A 187 -2.24 0.94 -11.88
CA CYS A 187 -3.40 0.07 -12.00
C CYS A 187 -4.72 0.85 -11.85
N ASP A 188 -5.78 0.34 -12.48
CA ASP A 188 -7.12 0.93 -12.48
C ASP A 188 -8.17 -0.06 -11.98
N ARG A 189 -9.16 0.42 -11.22
CA ARG A 189 -10.28 -0.37 -10.67
C ARG A 189 -9.78 -1.61 -9.91
N VAL A 190 -9.02 -1.36 -8.83
CA VAL A 190 -8.46 -2.39 -7.96
C VAL A 190 -9.30 -2.51 -6.70
N MET A 191 -9.61 -3.73 -6.31
CA MET A 191 -10.26 -4.05 -5.05
C MET A 191 -9.38 -4.96 -4.20
N ILE A 192 -9.06 -4.53 -2.98
CA ILE A 192 -8.31 -5.32 -1.99
C ILE A 192 -9.21 -5.44 -0.76
N ASP A 193 -9.67 -6.64 -0.43
CA ASP A 193 -10.64 -6.85 0.63
C ASP A 193 -10.36 -8.07 1.49
N GLY A 194 -10.44 -7.91 2.81
CA GLY A 194 -10.38 -9.00 3.78
C GLY A 194 -9.06 -9.76 3.84
N ILE A 195 -7.95 -9.18 3.40
CA ILE A 195 -6.64 -9.83 3.40
C ILE A 195 -5.89 -9.64 4.72
N THR A 196 -5.02 -10.60 5.02
CA THR A 196 -4.05 -10.48 6.12
C THR A 196 -2.64 -10.38 5.55
N VAL A 197 -1.86 -9.40 6.02
CA VAL A 197 -0.46 -9.19 5.61
C VAL A 197 0.46 -9.26 6.82
N ILE A 198 1.53 -10.08 6.74
CA ILE A 198 2.58 -10.15 7.77
C ILE A 198 3.94 -10.04 7.08
N ASN A 199 4.60 -8.89 7.17
CA ASN A 199 5.83 -8.60 6.43
C ASN A 199 6.91 -7.95 7.30
N ARG A 200 7.72 -8.76 8.01
CA ARG A 200 8.70 -8.29 9.01
C ARG A 200 10.04 -9.00 8.96
N ASN A 201 10.45 -9.54 7.82
CA ASN A 201 11.59 -10.45 7.76
C ASN A 201 12.83 -9.88 7.10
N ASN A 202 12.70 -8.75 6.40
CA ASN A 202 13.78 -8.19 5.61
C ASN A 202 13.69 -6.65 5.58
N TYR A 203 14.50 -5.96 4.77
CA TYR A 203 14.38 -4.52 4.55
C TYR A 203 13.25 -4.19 3.59
N ASN A 204 12.70 -2.97 3.68
CA ASN A 204 11.63 -2.46 2.84
C ASN A 204 10.44 -3.44 2.81
N ASN A 205 10.05 -3.91 3.98
CA ASN A 205 8.94 -4.83 4.14
C ASN A 205 7.60 -4.09 4.29
N ASP A 206 7.30 -3.20 3.34
CA ASP A 206 6.01 -2.52 3.22
C ASP A 206 4.88 -3.55 3.07
N ALA A 207 3.67 -3.23 3.56
CA ALA A 207 2.54 -4.16 3.45
C ALA A 207 1.73 -3.93 2.17
N LEU A 208 1.52 -2.68 1.75
CA LEU A 208 0.76 -2.31 0.57
C LEU A 208 1.27 -1.01 -0.04
N ASP A 209 1.63 -1.02 -1.31
CA ASP A 209 2.05 0.13 -2.09
C ASP A 209 1.14 0.33 -3.30
N LEU A 210 0.31 1.38 -3.27
CA LEU A 210 -0.50 1.85 -4.38
C LEU A 210 0.24 2.99 -5.07
N ASP A 211 0.73 2.79 -6.29
CA ASP A 211 1.62 3.70 -6.99
C ASP A 211 0.99 4.22 -8.28
N GLY A 212 0.52 5.47 -8.26
CA GLY A 212 -0.16 6.06 -9.41
C GLY A 212 -1.42 5.30 -9.83
N CYS A 213 -2.18 4.73 -8.91
CA CYS A 213 -3.38 3.95 -9.18
C CYS A 213 -4.64 4.82 -9.19
N HIS A 214 -5.66 4.40 -9.96
CA HIS A 214 -6.97 5.05 -9.99
C HIS A 214 -8.10 4.10 -9.61
N GLU A 215 -9.16 4.65 -8.99
CA GLU A 215 -10.38 3.91 -8.67
C GLU A 215 -10.10 2.67 -7.81
N VAL A 216 -9.43 2.86 -6.66
CA VAL A 216 -9.03 1.77 -5.76
C VAL A 216 -9.88 1.74 -4.51
N VAL A 217 -10.30 0.56 -4.11
CA VAL A 217 -10.94 0.29 -2.82
C VAL A 217 -10.08 -0.69 -2.02
N VAL A 218 -9.68 -0.30 -0.81
CA VAL A 218 -9.03 -1.18 0.17
C VAL A 218 -9.90 -1.26 1.40
N SER A 219 -10.29 -2.45 1.81
CA SER A 219 -11.15 -2.65 2.98
C SER A 219 -10.80 -3.89 3.79
N ASN A 220 -11.08 -3.82 5.09
CA ASN A 220 -11.01 -4.97 6.00
C ASN A 220 -9.63 -5.66 6.05
N MET A 221 -8.56 -4.91 5.80
CA MET A 221 -7.19 -5.44 5.83
C MET A 221 -6.62 -5.41 7.24
N ILE A 222 -5.95 -6.50 7.63
CA ILE A 222 -5.10 -6.56 8.83
C ILE A 222 -3.66 -6.67 8.36
N CYS A 223 -2.82 -5.70 8.69
CA CYS A 223 -1.40 -5.76 8.31
C CYS A 223 -0.45 -5.49 9.48
N ASP A 224 0.73 -6.09 9.37
CA ASP A 224 1.84 -5.93 10.29
C ASP A 224 3.15 -5.95 9.48
N SER A 225 3.83 -4.81 9.39
CA SER A 225 4.98 -4.56 8.52
C SER A 225 6.18 -4.03 9.30
N ASP A 226 7.39 -4.30 8.79
CA ASP A 226 8.63 -3.73 9.31
C ASP A 226 8.92 -2.34 8.73
N ASP A 227 8.44 -2.07 7.53
CA ASP A 227 8.44 -0.75 6.89
C ASP A 227 6.99 -0.20 6.85
N ASP A 228 6.63 0.64 5.88
CA ASP A 228 5.33 1.31 5.81
C ASP A 228 4.15 0.31 5.77
N GLY A 229 3.04 0.68 6.38
CA GLY A 229 1.82 -0.14 6.42
C GLY A 229 1.01 -0.03 5.13
N ILE A 230 0.18 1.00 5.01
CA ILE A 230 -0.60 1.31 3.81
C ILE A 230 0.00 2.56 3.18
N THR A 231 0.55 2.41 1.99
CA THR A 231 1.29 3.49 1.32
C THR A 231 0.71 3.80 -0.05
N LEU A 232 0.48 5.08 -0.32
CA LEU A 232 0.21 5.62 -1.64
C LEU A 232 1.49 6.30 -2.14
N LYS A 233 1.92 5.95 -3.34
CA LYS A 233 3.11 6.50 -4.01
C LYS A 233 2.72 7.07 -5.38
N SER A 234 3.56 7.91 -5.90
CA SER A 234 3.45 8.39 -7.28
C SER A 234 4.85 8.52 -7.86
N THR A 235 5.40 7.39 -8.29
CA THR A 235 6.77 7.25 -8.83
C THR A 235 6.86 7.60 -10.31
N SER A 236 5.82 8.21 -10.86
CA SER A 236 5.68 8.73 -12.21
C SER A 236 4.80 9.99 -12.19
N PRO A 237 4.58 10.70 -13.32
CA PRO A 237 3.63 11.81 -13.36
C PRO A 237 2.17 11.44 -13.10
N ARG A 238 1.83 10.15 -13.03
CA ARG A 238 0.48 9.66 -12.79
C ARG A 238 0.13 9.79 -11.31
N LEU A 239 -0.98 10.47 -11.00
CA LEU A 239 -1.51 10.60 -9.63
C LEU A 239 -2.03 9.26 -9.10
N CYS A 240 -2.06 9.12 -7.77
CA CYS A 240 -3.06 8.28 -7.11
C CYS A 240 -4.36 9.06 -7.03
N GLU A 241 -5.46 8.54 -7.60
CA GLU A 241 -6.71 9.29 -7.71
C GLU A 241 -7.94 8.42 -7.47
N ASN A 242 -8.96 8.99 -6.79
CA ASN A 242 -10.23 8.33 -6.49
C ASN A 242 -10.03 7.03 -5.68
N ILE A 243 -9.37 7.14 -4.53
CA ILE A 243 -9.02 5.99 -3.68
C ILE A 243 -9.79 6.05 -2.36
N SER A 244 -10.38 4.95 -1.97
CA SER A 244 -11.03 4.76 -0.67
C SER A 244 -10.38 3.63 0.12
N ILE A 245 -9.92 3.92 1.35
CA ILE A 245 -9.31 2.95 2.27
C ILE A 245 -10.10 2.96 3.57
N SER A 246 -10.56 1.80 4.05
CA SER A 246 -11.40 1.75 5.23
C SER A 246 -11.32 0.45 6.03
N ASN A 247 -11.67 0.53 7.32
CA ASN A 247 -11.83 -0.63 8.21
C ASN A 247 -10.56 -1.48 8.32
N CYS A 248 -9.39 -0.86 8.44
CA CYS A 248 -8.12 -1.58 8.51
C CYS A 248 -7.50 -1.54 9.91
N VAL A 249 -6.80 -2.62 10.27
CA VAL A 249 -5.94 -2.69 11.45
C VAL A 249 -4.50 -2.74 10.97
N VAL A 250 -3.71 -1.74 11.37
CA VAL A 250 -2.36 -1.53 10.85
C VAL A 250 -1.35 -1.51 11.97
N SER A 251 -0.27 -2.26 11.82
CA SER A 251 0.94 -2.17 12.63
C SER A 251 2.13 -1.95 11.70
N SER A 252 2.99 -0.99 12.03
CA SER A 252 4.20 -0.69 11.25
C SER A 252 5.28 -0.16 12.17
N HIS A 253 6.55 -0.50 11.90
CA HIS A 253 7.69 0.17 12.53
C HIS A 253 7.95 1.55 11.92
N CYS A 254 7.55 1.76 10.69
CA CYS A 254 7.69 3.02 9.97
C CYS A 254 6.37 3.81 10.04
N ASN A 255 5.71 4.06 8.96
CA ASN A 255 4.48 4.84 8.92
C ASN A 255 3.27 3.90 8.75
N ALA A 256 2.26 4.02 9.62
CA ALA A 256 1.10 3.15 9.50
C ALA A 256 0.29 3.45 8.23
N VAL A 257 0.05 4.73 7.94
CA VAL A 257 -0.57 5.21 6.70
C VAL A 257 0.27 6.35 6.14
N LYS A 258 0.69 6.24 4.89
CA LYS A 258 1.57 7.22 4.23
C LYS A 258 1.10 7.56 2.82
N LEU A 259 1.10 8.83 2.49
CA LEU A 259 1.01 9.38 1.14
C LEU A 259 2.38 10.00 0.83
N GLY A 260 3.21 9.27 0.11
CA GLY A 260 4.63 9.59 -0.12
C GLY A 260 5.51 8.33 -0.10
N THR A 261 6.82 8.42 -0.09
CA THR A 261 7.67 9.62 -0.22
C THR A 261 7.81 10.05 -1.69
N GLU A 262 7.72 9.12 -2.64
CA GLU A 262 7.76 9.40 -4.06
C GLU A 262 6.46 10.10 -4.50
N THR A 263 6.59 11.33 -5.01
CA THR A 263 5.44 12.21 -5.26
C THR A 263 5.58 13.02 -6.54
N ASN A 264 5.97 12.37 -7.64
CA ASN A 264 6.10 13.05 -8.94
C ASN A 264 4.76 13.49 -9.55
N GLY A 265 3.68 12.70 -9.40
CA GLY A 265 2.31 13.09 -9.74
C GLY A 265 1.53 13.62 -8.52
N GLY A 266 1.48 12.82 -7.47
CA GLY A 266 0.81 13.15 -6.22
C GLY A 266 -0.51 12.40 -5.99
N PHE A 267 -1.43 13.04 -5.25
CA PHE A 267 -2.65 12.40 -4.70
C PHE A 267 -3.85 13.31 -4.85
N ARG A 268 -4.98 12.78 -5.31
CA ARG A 268 -6.24 13.53 -5.45
C ARG A 268 -7.45 12.67 -5.13
N ASN A 269 -8.47 13.26 -4.49
CA ASN A 269 -9.71 12.58 -4.15
C ASN A 269 -9.48 11.30 -3.32
N ILE A 270 -8.79 11.42 -2.20
CA ILE A 270 -8.44 10.30 -1.32
C ILE A 270 -9.29 10.34 -0.05
N THR A 271 -9.92 9.23 0.29
CA THR A 271 -10.61 9.05 1.57
C THR A 271 -10.01 7.88 2.33
N ILE A 272 -9.57 8.12 3.58
CA ILE A 272 -9.04 7.08 4.48
C ILE A 272 -9.77 7.19 5.81
N GLN A 273 -10.43 6.11 6.24
CA GLN A 273 -11.26 6.16 7.44
C GLN A 273 -11.33 4.83 8.20
N ASN A 274 -11.70 4.91 9.49
CA ASN A 274 -11.87 3.75 10.36
C ASN A 274 -10.59 2.89 10.43
N ILE A 275 -9.48 3.52 10.77
CA ILE A 275 -8.18 2.86 10.88
C ILE A 275 -7.81 2.69 12.35
N CYS A 276 -7.50 1.46 12.74
CA CYS A 276 -6.91 1.15 14.04
C CYS A 276 -5.41 0.91 13.86
N VAL A 277 -4.59 1.79 14.41
CA VAL A 277 -3.13 1.64 14.43
C VAL A 277 -2.73 1.04 15.77
N LYS A 278 -2.08 -0.09 15.74
CA LYS A 278 -1.58 -0.78 16.94
C LYS A 278 -0.06 -0.75 17.02
N PRO A 279 0.53 -0.93 18.22
CA PRO A 279 1.97 -0.96 18.38
C PRO A 279 2.63 -2.02 17.52
N SER A 280 3.82 -1.74 17.02
CA SER A 280 4.68 -2.74 16.41
C SER A 280 5.34 -3.58 17.50
N TYR A 281 5.32 -4.90 17.36
CA TYR A 281 5.88 -5.82 18.37
C TYR A 281 7.28 -6.33 18.04
N ASP A 282 7.73 -6.16 16.82
CA ASP A 282 9.09 -6.51 16.46
C ASP A 282 10.09 -5.44 16.92
N GLN A 283 11.29 -5.85 17.22
CA GLN A 283 12.38 -4.98 17.70
C GLN A 283 13.49 -4.85 16.65
N SER A 284 13.26 -5.34 15.43
CA SER A 284 14.31 -5.46 14.43
C SER A 284 14.69 -4.12 13.80
N SER A 285 13.77 -3.15 13.72
CA SER A 285 14.11 -1.86 13.14
C SER A 285 14.52 -0.83 14.19
N GLN A 286 15.79 -0.49 14.20
CA GLN A 286 16.34 0.62 14.98
C GLN A 286 16.57 1.87 14.11
N PHE A 287 15.95 1.91 12.94
CA PHE A 287 16.33 2.84 11.90
C PHE A 287 15.94 4.29 12.12
N PHE A 288 14.82 4.51 12.78
CA PHE A 288 14.20 5.82 12.79
C PHE A 288 14.42 6.61 14.09
N GLY A 289 15.32 6.16 14.94
CA GLY A 289 15.71 6.89 16.15
C GLY A 289 14.64 6.99 17.24
N HIS A 290 13.60 6.15 17.18
CA HIS A 290 12.55 6.09 18.20
C HIS A 290 12.64 4.82 19.07
N GLU A 291 11.88 4.79 20.15
CA GLU A 291 11.83 3.64 21.05
C GLU A 291 11.27 2.40 20.32
N SER A 292 11.81 1.23 20.63
CA SER A 292 11.29 -0.05 20.13
C SER A 292 9.79 -0.19 20.42
N LYS A 293 9.06 -0.84 19.52
CA LYS A 293 7.59 -1.05 19.54
C LYS A 293 6.75 0.20 19.20
N ARG A 294 7.35 1.27 18.76
CA ARG A 294 6.62 2.40 18.20
C ARG A 294 6.84 2.49 16.71
N GLY A 295 5.79 2.81 15.97
CA GLY A 295 5.92 3.29 14.61
C GLY A 295 6.44 4.72 14.57
N THR A 296 6.96 5.16 13.45
CA THR A 296 7.43 6.54 13.24
C THR A 296 6.23 7.49 13.23
N SER A 297 5.22 7.22 12.39
CA SER A 297 3.98 8.00 12.38
C SER A 297 2.73 7.14 12.21
N ALA A 298 1.59 7.64 12.67
CA ALA A 298 0.31 7.03 12.35
C ALA A 298 -0.20 7.50 10.99
N LEU A 299 0.07 8.77 10.65
CA LEU A 299 -0.32 9.40 9.39
C LEU A 299 0.83 10.29 8.90
N SER A 300 1.34 10.01 7.71
CA SER A 300 2.34 10.81 7.01
C SER A 300 1.80 11.26 5.65
N LEU A 301 1.77 12.58 5.42
CA LEU A 301 1.28 13.21 4.21
C LEU A 301 2.40 14.07 3.61
N GLU A 302 2.96 13.64 2.50
CA GLU A 302 4.19 14.20 1.95
C GLU A 302 4.03 14.58 0.48
N ILE A 303 4.57 15.73 0.10
CA ILE A 303 4.82 16.13 -1.30
C ILE A 303 6.22 16.71 -1.36
N VAL A 304 7.14 16.01 -2.02
CA VAL A 304 8.56 16.39 -2.06
C VAL A 304 9.21 16.29 -3.45
N ASP A 305 8.51 15.75 -4.45
CA ASP A 305 9.06 15.54 -5.81
C ASP A 305 8.21 16.23 -6.89
N GLY A 306 7.58 17.36 -6.57
CA GLY A 306 6.89 18.20 -7.54
C GLY A 306 5.43 17.86 -7.82
N GLY A 307 4.86 16.85 -7.17
CA GLY A 307 3.45 16.47 -7.29
C GLY A 307 2.48 17.38 -6.54
N VAL A 308 1.22 16.98 -6.51
CA VAL A 308 0.15 17.72 -5.83
C VAL A 308 -0.57 16.82 -4.83
N MET A 309 -1.09 17.40 -3.73
CA MET A 309 -2.01 16.74 -2.82
C MET A 309 -3.27 17.60 -2.71
N GLU A 310 -4.39 17.07 -3.17
CA GLU A 310 -5.66 17.80 -3.28
C GLU A 310 -6.84 16.94 -2.85
N ASN A 311 -7.78 17.53 -2.12
CA ASN A 311 -9.04 16.89 -1.71
C ASN A 311 -8.82 15.54 -0.99
N VAL A 312 -8.08 15.59 0.13
CA VAL A 312 -7.76 14.44 0.97
C VAL A 312 -8.57 14.50 2.27
N ASN A 313 -9.32 13.45 2.58
CA ASN A 313 -10.14 13.34 3.78
C ASN A 313 -9.71 12.12 4.62
N ILE A 314 -9.26 12.38 5.85
CA ILE A 314 -8.79 11.39 6.82
C ILE A 314 -9.69 11.46 8.05
N SER A 315 -10.25 10.33 8.49
CA SER A 315 -11.15 10.35 9.65
C SER A 315 -11.20 9.05 10.44
N ASN A 316 -11.58 9.14 11.71
CA ASN A 316 -11.83 8.00 12.58
C ASN A 316 -10.59 7.10 12.75
N PHE A 317 -9.50 7.66 13.26
CA PHE A 317 -8.29 6.93 13.62
C PHE A 317 -8.25 6.67 15.12
N THR A 318 -8.00 5.44 15.50
CA THR A 318 -7.61 5.06 16.87
C THR A 318 -6.19 4.55 16.84
N VAL A 319 -5.29 5.21 17.56
CA VAL A 319 -3.84 5.00 17.45
C VAL A 319 -3.24 4.68 18.81
N GLU A 320 -2.42 3.66 18.86
CA GLU A 320 -1.55 3.35 19.98
C GLU A 320 -0.10 3.19 19.52
N GLY A 321 0.85 3.80 20.25
CA GLY A 321 2.27 3.50 20.10
C GLY A 321 2.90 4.00 18.80
N THR A 322 2.86 5.31 18.55
CA THR A 322 3.57 5.99 17.46
C THR A 322 4.47 7.10 18.01
N GLU A 323 5.58 7.39 17.36
CA GLU A 323 6.49 8.46 17.81
C GLU A 323 5.90 9.84 17.53
N SER A 324 5.48 10.10 16.29
CA SER A 324 4.80 11.31 15.86
C SER A 324 3.45 10.95 15.24
N PRO A 325 2.31 11.34 15.83
CA PRO A 325 1.01 10.92 15.32
C PRO A 325 0.68 11.41 13.92
N ILE A 326 0.96 12.68 13.62
CA ILE A 326 0.58 13.32 12.35
C ILE A 326 1.77 14.12 11.82
N PHE A 327 2.14 13.84 10.57
CA PHE A 327 3.21 14.51 9.83
C PHE A 327 2.67 14.97 8.48
N VAL A 328 2.73 16.27 8.20
CA VAL A 328 2.36 16.88 6.91
C VAL A 328 3.52 17.69 6.41
N ARG A 329 4.04 17.36 5.22
CA ARG A 329 5.27 17.93 4.70
C ARG A 329 5.20 18.27 3.22
N LEU A 330 5.37 19.55 2.90
CA LEU A 330 5.72 20.01 1.56
C LEU A 330 7.21 20.42 1.56
N ALA A 331 8.00 19.80 0.68
CA ALA A 331 9.41 20.11 0.50
C ALA A 331 9.85 19.96 -0.96
N ASN A 332 11.13 20.00 -1.26
CA ASN A 332 11.64 19.98 -2.63
C ASN A 332 12.89 19.09 -2.76
N ARG A 333 12.71 17.79 -2.55
CA ARG A 333 13.73 16.78 -2.86
C ARG A 333 13.94 16.66 -4.36
N ALA A 334 12.86 16.87 -5.13
CA ALA A 334 12.85 16.93 -6.59
C ALA A 334 13.46 15.70 -7.28
N ARG A 335 13.26 14.50 -6.73
CA ARG A 335 13.75 13.25 -7.30
C ARG A 335 13.03 12.94 -8.62
N SER A 336 13.79 12.78 -9.69
CA SER A 336 13.27 12.46 -11.01
C SER A 336 12.82 11.01 -11.10
N TYR A 337 11.76 10.76 -11.84
CA TYR A 337 11.25 9.39 -12.07
C TYR A 337 11.98 8.63 -13.19
N CYS A 338 12.79 9.33 -13.99
CA CYS A 338 13.72 8.73 -14.95
C CYS A 338 14.85 9.72 -15.28
N ASP A 339 15.94 9.23 -15.86
CA ASP A 339 17.17 10.01 -16.12
C ASP A 339 16.95 11.14 -17.12
N SER A 340 16.00 11.04 -18.04
CA SER A 340 15.70 12.04 -19.05
C SER A 340 14.86 13.21 -18.54
N VAL A 341 14.36 13.16 -17.31
CA VAL A 341 13.46 14.17 -16.73
C VAL A 341 14.13 14.84 -15.55
N LYS A 342 14.00 16.17 -15.47
CA LYS A 342 14.36 16.95 -14.30
C LYS A 342 13.11 17.58 -13.72
N ILE A 343 12.87 17.35 -12.44
CA ILE A 343 11.79 17.99 -11.69
C ILE A 343 12.20 19.44 -11.41
N THR A 344 11.47 20.39 -11.95
CA THR A 344 11.76 21.83 -11.83
C THR A 344 10.69 22.59 -11.05
N LYS A 345 9.51 22.02 -10.87
CA LYS A 345 8.43 22.62 -10.09
C LYS A 345 8.46 22.12 -8.65
N VAL A 346 8.15 22.99 -7.72
CA VAL A 346 7.76 22.62 -6.35
C VAL A 346 6.31 22.16 -6.40
N GLY A 347 5.98 21.12 -5.64
CA GLY A 347 4.61 20.63 -5.53
C GLY A 347 3.68 21.51 -4.69
N SER A 348 2.53 20.98 -4.34
CA SER A 348 1.56 21.66 -3.47
C SER A 348 0.80 20.69 -2.58
N ILE A 349 0.41 21.17 -1.38
CA ILE A 349 -0.57 20.50 -0.51
C ILE A 349 -1.69 21.51 -0.27
N ASP A 350 -2.91 21.17 -0.72
CA ASP A 350 -4.09 22.03 -0.64
C ASP A 350 -5.37 21.20 -0.42
N GLY A 351 -6.14 21.52 0.61
CA GLY A 351 -7.43 20.86 0.85
C GLY A 351 -7.31 19.49 1.54
N VAL A 352 -6.72 19.47 2.74
CA VAL A 352 -6.62 18.28 3.60
C VAL A 352 -7.52 18.42 4.82
N ARG A 353 -8.32 17.41 5.14
CA ARG A 353 -9.11 17.30 6.37
C ARG A 353 -8.67 16.10 7.18
N ILE A 354 -8.44 16.30 8.49
CA ILE A 354 -8.12 15.25 9.45
C ILE A 354 -9.07 15.40 10.64
N SER A 355 -9.85 14.36 10.95
CA SER A 355 -10.85 14.46 12.01
C SER A 355 -11.04 13.16 12.80
N ASN A 356 -11.52 13.27 14.05
CA ASN A 356 -11.78 12.15 14.94
C ASN A 356 -10.54 11.25 15.11
N PHE A 357 -9.48 11.83 15.65
CA PHE A 357 -8.17 11.18 15.77
C PHE A 357 -7.83 11.00 17.25
N LEU A 358 -7.91 9.77 17.74
CA LEU A 358 -7.62 9.41 19.14
C LEU A 358 -6.28 8.69 19.24
N VAL A 359 -5.33 9.27 19.98
CA VAL A 359 -3.99 8.73 20.11
C VAL A 359 -3.65 8.46 21.59
N SER A 360 -3.16 7.27 21.86
CA SER A 360 -2.57 6.88 23.13
C SER A 360 -1.10 6.50 22.97
N ASN A 361 -0.32 6.69 24.03
CA ASN A 361 1.07 6.27 24.12
C ASN A 361 1.97 6.80 22.96
N ALA A 362 1.78 8.03 22.52
CA ALA A 362 2.67 8.66 21.55
C ALA A 362 4.04 9.01 22.17
N GLY A 363 5.06 9.14 21.32
CA GLY A 363 6.39 9.62 21.71
C GLY A 363 6.40 11.08 22.16
N SER A 364 7.58 11.67 22.30
CA SER A 364 7.71 13.07 22.70
C SER A 364 7.94 14.03 21.54
N THR A 365 8.07 13.55 20.31
CA THR A 365 8.40 14.37 19.13
C THR A 365 7.40 15.50 18.92
N GLY A 366 6.11 15.22 18.92
CA GLY A 366 5.04 16.15 18.51
C GLY A 366 4.60 15.90 17.07
N CYS A 367 3.64 16.68 16.59
CA CYS A 367 3.13 16.65 15.21
C CYS A 367 3.65 17.86 14.42
N SER A 368 3.68 17.75 13.08
CA SER A 368 4.09 18.89 12.25
C SER A 368 3.20 19.07 11.02
N ILE A 369 3.06 20.33 10.59
CA ILE A 369 2.44 20.76 9.35
C ILE A 369 3.34 21.83 8.74
N THR A 370 4.12 21.45 7.71
CA THR A 370 5.17 22.31 7.21
C THR A 370 5.13 22.46 5.70
N GLY A 371 5.15 23.71 5.25
CA GLY A 371 5.39 24.10 3.86
C GLY A 371 6.82 24.56 3.63
N MET A 372 7.00 25.41 2.62
CA MET A 372 8.21 26.13 2.30
C MET A 372 7.88 27.62 2.21
N LYS A 373 8.83 28.49 2.46
CA LYS A 373 8.66 29.95 2.54
C LYS A 373 7.83 30.55 1.40
N ASP A 374 8.09 30.15 0.16
CA ASP A 374 7.38 30.65 -1.02
C ASP A 374 6.27 29.70 -1.52
N TYR A 375 6.15 28.52 -0.91
CA TYR A 375 5.22 27.47 -1.25
C TYR A 375 4.54 26.92 0.02
N PRO A 376 3.67 27.71 0.64
CA PRO A 376 3.01 27.28 1.88
C PRO A 376 2.01 26.16 1.61
N VAL A 377 1.85 25.28 2.60
CA VAL A 377 0.69 24.36 2.63
C VAL A 377 -0.58 25.15 2.89
N ARG A 378 -1.70 24.71 2.30
CA ARG A 378 -2.94 25.48 2.31
C ARG A 378 -4.17 24.65 2.68
N ASN A 379 -5.16 25.33 3.30
CA ASN A 379 -6.49 24.77 3.52
C ASN A 379 -6.47 23.43 4.27
N ILE A 380 -5.80 23.39 5.43
CA ILE A 380 -5.67 22.18 6.26
C ILE A 380 -6.56 22.34 7.49
N PHE A 381 -7.49 21.41 7.68
CA PHE A 381 -8.47 21.44 8.77
C PHE A 381 -8.31 20.21 9.66
N LEU A 382 -8.02 20.44 10.96
CA LEU A 382 -7.93 19.39 11.97
C LEU A 382 -9.05 19.59 13.00
N ARG A 383 -9.84 18.53 13.25
CA ARG A 383 -10.94 18.58 14.20
C ARG A 383 -11.03 17.32 15.06
N ASP A 384 -11.33 17.50 16.34
CA ASP A 384 -11.48 16.39 17.30
C ASP A 384 -10.24 15.52 17.38
N ILE A 385 -9.08 16.14 17.69
CA ILE A 385 -7.79 15.48 17.82
C ILE A 385 -7.41 15.36 19.28
N PHE A 386 -7.31 14.13 19.79
CA PHE A 386 -6.94 13.85 21.19
C PHE A 386 -5.69 13.01 21.24
N ILE A 387 -4.61 13.54 21.83
CA ILE A 387 -3.32 12.88 21.90
C ILE A 387 -2.89 12.75 23.36
N THR A 388 -2.55 11.52 23.78
CA THR A 388 -1.80 11.27 25.02
C THR A 388 -0.39 10.82 24.63
N GLN A 389 0.62 11.54 25.08
CA GLN A 389 2.03 11.32 24.75
C GLN A 389 2.94 11.33 25.96
N LYS A 390 4.18 10.85 25.76
CA LYS A 390 5.19 10.75 26.83
C LYS A 390 5.49 12.12 27.46
N GLY A 391 5.68 13.19 26.66
CA GLY A 391 6.04 14.52 27.12
C GLY A 391 7.44 14.57 27.75
N GLY A 392 7.64 15.50 28.71
CA GLY A 392 8.89 15.61 29.48
C GLY A 392 9.95 16.48 28.80
N GLN A 393 9.57 17.36 27.88
CA GLN A 393 10.50 18.19 27.14
C GLN A 393 10.51 19.63 27.67
N PRO A 394 11.70 20.29 27.68
CA PRO A 394 11.81 21.72 27.98
C PRO A 394 11.21 22.55 26.85
N GLU A 395 10.90 23.80 27.13
CA GLU A 395 10.65 24.79 26.09
C GLU A 395 11.91 25.01 25.23
N THR A 396 11.72 25.19 23.95
CA THR A 396 12.79 25.51 23.00
C THR A 396 12.28 26.46 21.92
N ASP A 397 13.08 27.44 21.59
CA ASP A 397 12.87 28.40 20.51
C ASP A 397 14.03 28.35 19.49
N ALA A 398 14.85 27.30 19.56
CA ALA A 398 15.97 27.13 18.65
C ALA A 398 15.45 27.02 17.20
N PRO A 399 16.09 27.73 16.25
CA PRO A 399 15.74 27.61 14.84
C PRO A 399 15.85 26.16 14.35
N ILE A 400 14.86 25.73 13.60
CA ILE A 400 14.85 24.40 12.98
C ILE A 400 15.33 24.51 11.53
N ASP A 401 16.36 23.73 11.18
CA ASP A 401 16.76 23.58 9.77
C ASP A 401 15.63 22.89 9.00
N GLU A 402 15.13 23.53 7.96
CA GLU A 402 13.97 23.03 7.21
C GLU A 402 14.27 21.75 6.42
N LYS A 403 15.53 21.42 6.14
CA LYS A 403 15.91 20.17 5.46
C LYS A 403 15.14 19.89 4.16
N LEU A 404 15.00 20.91 3.32
CA LEU A 404 14.08 20.91 2.17
C LEU A 404 14.36 19.83 1.11
N ALA A 405 15.61 19.38 0.99
CA ALA A 405 16.04 18.38 0.01
C ALA A 405 16.24 16.98 0.61
N GLU A 406 16.09 16.83 1.92
CA GLU A 406 16.30 15.57 2.61
C GLU A 406 15.09 14.62 2.44
N TYR A 407 15.31 13.34 2.72
CA TYR A 407 14.25 12.37 2.83
C TYR A 407 13.32 12.77 3.98
N PRO A 408 12.01 12.97 3.72
CA PRO A 408 11.08 13.37 4.78
C PRO A 408 10.76 12.20 5.69
N GLU A 409 10.82 12.44 6.97
CA GLU A 409 10.41 11.50 8.00
C GLU A 409 9.92 12.28 9.23
N ALA A 410 8.90 11.82 9.90
CA ALA A 410 8.27 12.54 11.01
C ALA A 410 9.23 12.83 12.17
N THR A 411 10.30 12.07 12.31
CA THR A 411 11.34 12.21 13.34
C THR A 411 12.59 12.97 12.86
N MET A 412 12.61 13.47 11.62
CA MET A 412 13.80 14.07 10.99
C MET A 412 14.38 15.27 11.73
N TRP A 413 13.57 15.96 12.51
CA TRP A 413 14.00 17.13 13.32
C TRP A 413 14.25 16.79 14.78
N GLY A 414 14.00 15.55 15.22
CA GLY A 414 13.99 15.19 16.64
C GLY A 414 12.80 15.79 17.37
N ILE A 415 13.02 16.34 18.58
CA ILE A 415 11.96 16.95 19.38
C ILE A 415 11.57 18.31 18.79
N LEU A 416 10.29 18.45 18.49
CA LEU A 416 9.73 19.69 17.91
C LEU A 416 9.47 20.76 18.99
N PRO A 417 9.36 22.04 18.62
CA PRO A 417 9.13 23.15 19.56
C PRO A 417 7.72 23.16 20.16
N ALA A 418 6.82 22.33 19.69
CA ALA A 418 5.47 22.16 20.22
C ALA A 418 5.23 20.73 20.72
N LYS A 419 4.53 20.59 21.83
CA LYS A 419 4.05 19.26 22.26
C LYS A 419 2.87 18.78 21.42
N GLY A 420 2.11 19.67 20.79
CA GLY A 420 1.04 19.36 19.86
C GLY A 420 1.51 19.51 18.42
N PHE A 421 1.40 20.71 17.86
CA PHE A 421 1.69 20.95 16.45
C PHE A 421 2.69 22.08 16.23
N TRP A 422 3.78 21.78 15.56
CA TRP A 422 4.62 22.76 14.91
C TRP A 422 4.06 23.02 13.51
N VAL A 423 3.74 24.28 13.24
CA VAL A 423 3.17 24.73 11.96
C VAL A 423 4.09 25.78 11.37
N ASN A 424 4.63 25.51 10.18
CA ASN A 424 5.53 26.43 9.51
C ASN A 424 5.21 26.59 8.03
N HIS A 425 5.26 27.82 7.51
CA HIS A 425 4.92 28.15 6.13
C HIS A 425 3.54 27.61 5.72
N ALA A 426 2.50 28.11 6.39
CA ALA A 426 1.15 27.60 6.22
C ALA A 426 0.13 28.73 6.10
N ARG A 427 -0.91 28.51 5.29
CA ARG A 427 -2.02 29.45 5.08
C ARG A 427 -3.35 28.72 5.27
N ASN A 428 -4.26 29.36 5.98
CA ASN A 428 -5.60 28.81 6.24
C ASN A 428 -5.56 27.44 6.93
N VAL A 429 -4.81 27.32 8.03
CA VAL A 429 -4.75 26.10 8.84
C VAL A 429 -5.60 26.25 10.10
N HIS A 430 -6.62 25.44 10.23
CA HIS A 430 -7.60 25.50 11.31
C HIS A 430 -7.52 24.30 12.24
N PHE A 431 -7.58 24.59 13.54
CA PHE A 431 -7.65 23.59 14.60
C PHE A 431 -8.92 23.79 15.40
N GLU A 432 -9.74 22.77 15.52
CA GLU A 432 -10.96 22.74 16.30
C GLU A 432 -10.91 21.53 17.25
N ASN A 433 -11.14 21.78 18.56
CA ASN A 433 -11.17 20.75 19.59
C ASN A 433 -9.94 19.83 19.58
N VAL A 434 -8.73 20.44 19.70
CA VAL A 434 -7.45 19.74 19.78
C VAL A 434 -6.97 19.72 21.23
N CYS A 435 -6.70 18.53 21.76
CA CYS A 435 -6.23 18.33 23.13
C CYS A 435 -5.01 17.39 23.15
N VAL A 436 -3.94 17.85 23.78
CA VAL A 436 -2.73 17.03 23.99
C VAL A 436 -2.44 16.93 25.48
N LYS A 437 -2.48 15.69 26.02
CA LYS A 437 -2.08 15.36 27.38
C LYS A 437 -0.69 14.75 27.38
N THR A 438 0.14 15.15 28.33
CA THR A 438 1.48 14.60 28.51
C THR A 438 1.56 13.81 29.80
N LEU A 439 2.23 12.66 29.79
CA LEU A 439 2.42 11.82 30.97
C LEU A 439 3.45 12.43 31.94
N ASN A 440 4.45 13.12 31.40
CA ASN A 440 5.44 13.87 32.17
C ASN A 440 5.26 15.37 31.90
N PRO A 441 5.58 16.26 32.86
CA PRO A 441 5.51 17.72 32.65
C PRO A 441 6.27 18.11 31.38
N ASP A 442 5.63 18.84 30.49
CA ASP A 442 6.17 19.29 29.20
C ASP A 442 5.98 20.79 29.07
N GLN A 443 7.07 21.53 28.94
CA GLN A 443 7.06 23.01 28.95
C GLN A 443 6.72 23.61 27.58
N ARG A 444 6.74 22.79 26.52
CA ARG A 444 6.43 23.27 25.18
C ARG A 444 4.97 23.73 25.04
N PRO A 445 4.69 24.74 24.21
CA PRO A 445 3.31 25.13 23.89
C PRO A 445 2.54 24.04 23.16
N LEU A 446 1.21 24.13 23.15
CA LEU A 446 0.36 23.23 22.33
C LEU A 446 0.59 23.46 20.84
N PHE A 447 0.71 24.72 20.42
CA PHE A 447 0.99 25.11 19.05
C PHE A 447 2.20 26.04 19.02
N PHE A 448 3.11 25.78 18.11
CA PHE A 448 4.20 26.68 17.76
C PHE A 448 4.07 27.01 16.26
N LYS A 449 3.83 28.26 15.92
CA LYS A 449 3.51 28.70 14.56
C LYS A 449 4.53 29.70 14.06
N GLU A 450 5.06 29.47 12.86
CA GLU A 450 6.00 30.35 12.17
C GLU A 450 5.53 30.60 10.74
N ASP A 451 5.58 31.84 10.27
CA ASP A 451 5.11 32.24 8.93
C ASP A 451 3.74 31.62 8.57
N CYS A 452 2.76 31.90 9.42
CA CYS A 452 1.39 31.36 9.26
C CYS A 452 0.37 32.51 9.14
N GLU A 453 -0.62 32.37 8.25
CA GLU A 453 -1.78 33.26 8.10
C GLU A 453 -3.09 32.48 8.19
#